data_ef657fcf16d3a00551a0736a038eb61b
#
_entry.id   ef657fcf16d3a00551a0736a038eb61b
#
_cell.length_a   1.000
_cell.length_b   1.000
_cell.length_c   1.000
_cell.angle_alpha   90.00
_cell.angle_beta   90.00
_cell.angle_gamma   90.00
#
_symmetry.space_group_name_H-M   'P 1'
#
loop_
_entity.id
_entity.type
_entity.pdbx_description
1 polymer ?
#
loop_
_entity_poly.entity_id
_entity_poly.type
_entity_poly.pdbx_seq_one_letter_code
_entity_poly.pdbx_strand_id
1 'polypeptide(L)'
;MADSDADTTDAPSLRTPIVAVLGHVDHGKTSLLDKIRGSAVSEGEAGAITQHIGSTAVPLEVISTIAGDLVDPTDFDLPGLLFIDTPGHHSFSTLRSRGGALADIAILVVDVNDGFQPQTEEAVDILQRTETPFVVAANKIDTVPGWNPEPDRPSKLAIESQTDRVQSDVTERLYEIIGELSSADFSADMYWRVQDFANNVGVVPVSAETGEGVPDLLTVLMGLSQRYMRDEMAIDV
;
A
#
# COMPACT_ATOMS: atom_id res chain seq x y z
N MET A 1 19.15 -36.66 -36.41
CA MET A 1 18.01 -35.78 -36.28
C MET A 1 17.38 -36.12 -34.95
N ALA A 2 17.71 -35.39 -33.96
CA ALA A 2 17.09 -35.48 -32.62
C ALA A 2 16.51 -34.11 -32.35
N ASP A 3 15.18 -34.03 -32.42
CA ASP A 3 14.42 -32.86 -32.00
C ASP A 3 14.61 -32.69 -30.48
N SER A 4 15.24 -31.62 -30.11
CA SER A 4 15.25 -31.15 -28.73
C SER A 4 14.03 -30.27 -28.57
N ASP A 5 12.89 -30.85 -28.18
CA ASP A 5 11.80 -30.13 -27.60
C ASP A 5 12.31 -29.50 -26.28
N ALA A 6 12.59 -28.23 -26.34
CA ALA A 6 12.81 -27.44 -25.16
C ALA A 6 11.43 -27.30 -24.45
N ASP A 7 11.29 -28.09 -23.39
CA ASP A 7 10.19 -27.95 -22.42
C ASP A 7 10.30 -26.56 -21.80
N THR A 8 9.63 -25.58 -22.41
CA THR A 8 9.33 -24.30 -21.78
C THR A 8 8.27 -24.59 -20.73
N THR A 9 8.71 -24.88 -19.51
CA THR A 9 7.84 -24.87 -18.34
C THR A 9 7.23 -23.46 -18.25
N ASP A 10 6.01 -23.37 -18.74
CA ASP A 10 5.18 -22.17 -18.64
C ASP A 10 5.00 -21.87 -17.13
N ALA A 11 5.68 -20.86 -16.62
CA ALA A 11 5.51 -20.43 -15.23
C ALA A 11 4.02 -20.05 -15.06
N PRO A 12 3.36 -20.47 -13.98
CA PRO A 12 1.94 -20.17 -13.81
C PRO A 12 1.73 -18.66 -13.89
N SER A 13 0.81 -18.24 -14.75
CA SER A 13 0.46 -16.82 -14.84
C SER A 13 -0.20 -16.40 -13.52
N LEU A 14 0.35 -15.34 -12.90
CA LEU A 14 -0.20 -14.81 -11.66
C LEU A 14 -1.26 -13.75 -11.98
N ARG A 15 -2.37 -13.75 -11.23
CA ARG A 15 -3.35 -12.67 -11.31
C ARG A 15 -2.85 -11.41 -10.61
N THR A 16 -3.43 -10.28 -10.95
CA THR A 16 -3.14 -9.02 -10.26
C THR A 16 -3.71 -9.03 -8.83
N PRO A 17 -2.89 -8.78 -7.79
CA PRO A 17 -3.36 -8.61 -6.42
C PRO A 17 -4.36 -7.48 -6.29
N ILE A 18 -5.41 -7.72 -5.50
CA ILE A 18 -6.46 -6.73 -5.21
C ILE A 18 -6.15 -6.04 -3.89
N VAL A 19 -5.99 -4.73 -3.94
CA VAL A 19 -5.66 -3.87 -2.79
C VAL A 19 -6.88 -3.03 -2.40
N ALA A 20 -7.44 -3.27 -1.21
CA ALA A 20 -8.50 -2.43 -0.67
C ALA A 20 -7.93 -1.21 0.06
N VAL A 21 -8.55 -0.04 -0.11
CA VAL A 21 -8.15 1.19 0.59
C VAL A 21 -9.20 1.55 1.63
N LEU A 22 -8.81 1.49 2.91
CA LEU A 22 -9.65 1.63 4.08
C LEU A 22 -9.21 2.83 4.93
N GLY A 23 -10.07 3.28 5.84
CA GLY A 23 -9.77 4.35 6.79
C GLY A 23 -10.90 5.35 6.95
N HIS A 24 -10.72 6.31 7.85
CA HIS A 24 -11.71 7.33 8.16
C HIS A 24 -11.98 8.28 6.97
N VAL A 25 -13.15 8.92 6.96
CA VAL A 25 -13.44 10.06 6.06
C VAL A 25 -12.39 11.14 6.30
N ASP A 26 -11.98 11.85 5.26
CA ASP A 26 -11.00 12.94 5.29
C ASP A 26 -9.55 12.55 5.65
N HIS A 27 -9.23 11.28 5.91
CA HIS A 27 -7.84 10.81 6.07
C HIS A 27 -7.05 10.74 4.75
N GLY A 28 -7.69 11.04 3.62
CA GLY A 28 -7.03 11.20 2.32
C GLY A 28 -6.93 9.93 1.46
N LYS A 29 -7.85 8.96 1.64
CA LYS A 29 -7.92 7.74 0.81
C LYS A 29 -7.99 8.05 -0.69
N THR A 30 -8.95 8.89 -1.07
CA THR A 30 -9.14 9.30 -2.47
C THR A 30 -7.94 10.09 -2.99
N SER A 31 -7.40 11.02 -2.17
CA SER A 31 -6.20 11.79 -2.55
C SER A 31 -4.99 10.87 -2.78
N LEU A 32 -4.80 9.85 -1.93
CA LEU A 32 -3.72 8.88 -2.09
C LEU A 32 -3.87 8.07 -3.39
N LEU A 33 -5.08 7.60 -3.69
CA LEU A 33 -5.36 6.92 -4.96
C LEU A 33 -5.16 7.85 -6.17
N ASP A 34 -5.60 9.11 -6.06
CA ASP A 34 -5.43 10.10 -7.13
C ASP A 34 -3.94 10.46 -7.33
N LYS A 35 -3.14 10.50 -6.25
CA LYS A 35 -1.69 10.69 -6.35
C LYS A 35 -1.03 9.50 -7.07
N ILE A 36 -1.36 8.27 -6.71
CA ILE A 36 -0.86 7.06 -7.40
C ILE A 36 -1.25 7.09 -8.89
N ARG A 37 -2.50 7.46 -9.20
CA ARG A 37 -2.98 7.60 -10.58
C ARG A 37 -2.25 8.71 -11.34
N GLY A 38 -2.09 9.86 -10.69
CA GLY A 38 -1.42 11.04 -11.28
C GLY A 38 0.04 10.76 -11.59
N SER A 39 0.77 10.12 -10.69
CA SER A 39 2.15 9.70 -10.92
C SER A 39 2.25 8.74 -12.09
N ALA A 40 1.35 7.78 -12.18
CA ALA A 40 1.31 6.81 -13.28
C ALA A 40 0.98 7.45 -14.65
N VAL A 41 0.15 8.48 -14.69
CA VAL A 41 -0.17 9.22 -15.94
C VAL A 41 0.99 10.12 -16.38
N SER A 42 1.69 10.77 -15.43
CA SER A 42 2.81 11.68 -15.74
C SER A 42 4.00 10.95 -16.34
N GLU A 43 4.20 9.68 -16.03
CA GLU A 43 5.30 8.86 -16.53
C GLU A 43 5.07 8.31 -17.97
N GLY A 44 4.07 8.84 -18.68
CA GLY A 44 3.90 8.62 -20.12
C GLY A 44 3.02 7.43 -20.52
N GLU A 45 2.41 6.73 -19.56
CA GLU A 45 1.57 5.56 -19.83
C GLU A 45 0.06 5.83 -19.67
N ALA A 46 -0.43 6.93 -20.26
CA ALA A 46 -1.85 7.30 -20.24
C ALA A 46 -2.79 6.19 -20.79
N GLY A 47 -2.25 5.14 -21.41
CA GLY A 47 -2.99 3.97 -21.91
C GLY A 47 -2.84 2.71 -21.05
N ALA A 48 -1.90 2.67 -20.11
CA ALA A 48 -1.61 1.48 -19.31
C ALA A 48 -2.52 1.36 -18.06
N ILE A 49 -3.13 2.46 -17.62
CA ILE A 49 -4.01 2.46 -16.45
C ILE A 49 -5.43 2.19 -16.92
N THR A 50 -5.99 1.06 -16.48
CA THR A 50 -7.41 0.78 -16.66
C THR A 50 -8.20 1.36 -15.50
N GLN A 51 -9.04 2.34 -15.77
CA GLN A 51 -9.93 2.96 -14.78
C GLN A 51 -11.36 2.44 -15.01
N HIS A 52 -11.87 1.75 -14.02
CA HIS A 52 -13.31 1.48 -13.89
C HIS A 52 -13.84 2.25 -12.68
N ILE A 53 -15.16 2.46 -12.63
CA ILE A 53 -15.80 3.14 -11.49
C ILE A 53 -15.42 2.39 -10.20
N GLY A 54 -14.59 3.03 -9.33
CA GLY A 54 -14.17 2.47 -8.05
C GLY A 54 -12.94 1.53 -8.08
N SER A 55 -12.27 1.34 -9.23
CA SER A 55 -11.03 0.54 -9.28
C SER A 55 -9.97 1.15 -10.18
N THR A 56 -8.69 0.90 -9.86
CA THR A 56 -7.53 1.37 -10.61
C THR A 56 -6.49 0.27 -10.68
N ALA A 57 -6.18 -0.21 -11.89
CA ALA A 57 -5.07 -1.11 -12.12
C ALA A 57 -3.80 -0.30 -12.39
N VAL A 58 -2.71 -0.63 -11.69
CA VAL A 58 -1.39 -0.03 -11.86
C VAL A 58 -0.41 -1.14 -12.21
N PRO A 59 0.07 -1.20 -13.47
CA PRO A 59 1.01 -2.22 -13.93
C PRO A 59 2.37 -2.14 -13.21
N LEU A 60 3.11 -3.27 -13.22
CA LEU A 60 4.43 -3.36 -12.59
C LEU A 60 5.42 -2.33 -13.15
N GLU A 61 5.42 -2.10 -14.45
CA GLU A 61 6.29 -1.12 -15.11
C GLU A 61 6.05 0.29 -14.58
N VAL A 62 4.80 0.63 -14.33
CA VAL A 62 4.41 1.93 -13.76
C VAL A 62 4.83 2.01 -12.29
N ILE A 63 4.63 0.94 -11.53
CA ILE A 63 5.07 0.88 -10.12
C ILE A 63 6.58 1.03 -10.03
N SER A 64 7.35 0.34 -10.87
CA SER A 64 8.81 0.43 -10.88
C SER A 64 9.30 1.83 -11.25
N THR A 65 8.60 2.53 -12.15
CA THR A 65 8.92 3.91 -12.50
C THR A 65 8.68 4.87 -11.33
N ILE A 66 7.55 4.72 -10.62
CA ILE A 66 7.23 5.55 -9.43
C ILE A 66 8.19 5.22 -8.28
N ALA A 67 8.46 3.94 -8.05
CA ALA A 67 9.33 3.49 -6.96
C ALA A 67 10.83 3.71 -7.23
N GLY A 68 11.22 3.92 -8.50
CA GLY A 68 12.60 4.12 -8.89
C GLY A 68 13.49 2.96 -8.45
N ASP A 69 14.62 3.28 -7.82
CA ASP A 69 15.61 2.29 -7.35
C ASP A 69 15.08 1.34 -6.24
N LEU A 70 13.87 1.57 -5.71
CA LEU A 70 13.28 0.70 -4.69
C LEU A 70 12.66 -0.58 -5.25
N VAL A 71 12.33 -0.62 -6.54
CA VAL A 71 11.70 -1.77 -7.21
C VAL A 71 12.44 -2.11 -8.50
N ASP A 72 13.14 -3.24 -8.51
CA ASP A 72 13.61 -3.84 -9.75
C ASP A 72 12.49 -4.72 -10.32
N PRO A 73 11.96 -4.41 -11.52
CA PRO A 73 10.87 -5.19 -12.11
C PRO A 73 11.21 -6.67 -12.30
N THR A 74 12.50 -7.01 -12.40
CA THR A 74 12.96 -8.39 -12.58
C THR A 74 12.83 -9.25 -11.32
N ASP A 75 12.64 -8.63 -10.16
CA ASP A 75 12.46 -9.32 -8.89
C ASP A 75 11.00 -9.75 -8.67
N PHE A 76 10.07 -9.31 -9.53
CA PHE A 76 8.63 -9.52 -9.36
C PHE A 76 8.03 -10.31 -10.52
N ASP A 77 7.24 -11.33 -10.18
CA ASP A 77 6.44 -12.11 -11.13
C ASP A 77 5.00 -11.57 -11.26
N LEU A 78 4.63 -10.62 -10.41
CA LEU A 78 3.28 -10.04 -10.37
C LEU A 78 3.09 -9.00 -11.49
N PRO A 79 1.92 -8.97 -12.16
CA PRO A 79 1.68 -8.03 -13.25
C PRO A 79 1.46 -6.58 -12.80
N GLY A 80 1.29 -6.34 -11.49
CA GLY A 80 1.02 -5.03 -10.92
C GLY A 80 0.06 -5.12 -9.73
N LEU A 81 -0.66 -4.04 -9.42
CA LEU A 81 -1.63 -3.94 -8.32
C LEU A 81 -2.98 -3.41 -8.83
N LEU A 82 -4.08 -3.96 -8.32
CA LEU A 82 -5.44 -3.47 -8.56
C LEU A 82 -5.99 -2.83 -7.29
N PHE A 83 -6.05 -1.51 -7.25
CA PHE A 83 -6.64 -0.77 -6.14
C PHE A 83 -8.15 -0.68 -6.28
N ILE A 84 -8.87 -0.95 -5.18
CA ILE A 84 -10.32 -0.77 -5.08
C ILE A 84 -10.58 0.34 -4.06
N ASP A 85 -11.21 1.43 -4.53
CA ASP A 85 -11.74 2.46 -3.65
C ASP A 85 -13.02 1.94 -3.00
N THR A 86 -13.02 1.88 -1.67
CA THR A 86 -14.20 1.47 -0.90
C THR A 86 -14.93 2.71 -0.38
N PRO A 87 -15.91 3.26 -1.11
CA PRO A 87 -16.62 4.45 -0.67
C PRO A 87 -17.56 4.12 0.51
N GLY A 88 -17.26 4.68 1.70
CA GLY A 88 -18.15 4.73 2.86
C GLY A 88 -18.30 3.44 3.67
N HIS A 89 -18.97 3.58 4.83
CA HIS A 89 -19.19 2.57 5.87
C HIS A 89 -19.81 1.23 5.42
N HIS A 90 -20.62 1.24 4.35
CA HIS A 90 -21.34 0.06 3.90
C HIS A 90 -20.55 -0.86 2.98
N SER A 91 -19.37 -0.44 2.53
CA SER A 91 -18.55 -1.19 1.57
C SER A 91 -17.70 -2.27 2.24
N PHE A 92 -17.45 -2.18 3.56
CA PHE A 92 -16.68 -3.19 4.30
C PHE A 92 -17.37 -4.56 4.35
N SER A 93 -18.73 -4.58 4.35
CA SER A 93 -19.47 -5.84 4.27
C SER A 93 -19.37 -6.49 2.89
N THR A 94 -19.02 -5.71 1.86
CA THR A 94 -18.86 -6.19 0.48
C THR A 94 -17.49 -6.83 0.26
N LEU A 95 -16.49 -6.53 1.11
CA LEU A 95 -15.18 -7.23 1.12
C LEU A 95 -15.33 -8.71 1.49
N ARG A 96 -16.52 -9.11 2.01
CA ARG A 96 -16.94 -10.48 2.25
C ARG A 96 -18.14 -10.85 1.39
N SER A 97 -17.94 -11.29 0.20
CA SER A 97 -18.98 -12.01 -0.54
C SER A 97 -18.63 -13.50 -0.58
N ARG A 98 -19.43 -14.30 0.14
CA ARG A 98 -19.60 -15.76 0.01
C ARG A 98 -18.44 -16.51 -0.64
N GLY A 99 -17.42 -16.88 0.16
CA GLY A 99 -16.44 -17.89 -0.25
C GLY A 99 -15.09 -17.38 -0.73
N GLY A 100 -14.76 -16.08 -0.58
CA GLY A 100 -13.45 -15.54 -0.89
C GLY A 100 -13.30 -14.11 -0.38
N ALA A 101 -12.12 -13.73 0.10
CA ALA A 101 -11.80 -12.34 0.36
C ALA A 101 -11.83 -11.57 -0.97
N LEU A 102 -12.52 -10.41 -1.02
CA LEU A 102 -12.56 -9.57 -2.23
C LEU A 102 -11.23 -8.85 -2.45
N ALA A 103 -10.45 -8.66 -1.39
CA ALA A 103 -9.13 -8.04 -1.43
C ALA A 103 -8.09 -8.99 -0.84
N ASP A 104 -6.93 -9.04 -1.48
CA ASP A 104 -5.80 -9.85 -1.07
C ASP A 104 -5.00 -9.16 0.02
N ILE A 105 -4.92 -7.83 -0.04
CA ILE A 105 -4.22 -6.98 0.92
C ILE A 105 -4.99 -5.67 1.09
N ALA A 106 -4.81 -5.00 2.22
CA ALA A 106 -5.43 -3.70 2.47
C ALA A 106 -4.39 -2.61 2.80
N ILE A 107 -4.76 -1.36 2.49
CA ILE A 107 -4.11 -0.16 3.00
C ILE A 107 -5.07 0.49 3.99
N LEU A 108 -4.64 0.64 5.23
CA LEU A 108 -5.34 1.43 6.22
C LEU A 108 -4.76 2.85 6.23
N VAL A 109 -5.50 3.82 5.71
CA VAL A 109 -5.07 5.22 5.65
C VAL A 109 -5.45 5.94 6.93
N VAL A 110 -4.44 6.48 7.63
CA VAL A 110 -4.58 7.20 8.90
C VAL A 110 -3.92 8.55 8.76
N ASP A 111 -4.62 9.64 9.13
CA ASP A 111 -4.03 10.96 9.22
C ASP A 111 -3.11 11.03 10.45
N VAL A 112 -1.86 11.45 10.26
CA VAL A 112 -0.87 11.54 11.35
C VAL A 112 -1.23 12.57 12.43
N ASN A 113 -2.14 13.50 12.14
CA ASN A 113 -2.57 14.50 13.11
C ASN A 113 -3.78 14.07 13.94
N ASP A 114 -4.62 13.21 13.36
CA ASP A 114 -5.90 12.80 13.98
C ASP A 114 -5.81 11.42 14.67
N GLY A 115 -4.83 10.58 14.26
CA GLY A 115 -4.70 9.20 14.76
C GLY A 115 -5.92 8.34 14.40
N PHE A 116 -6.21 7.34 15.22
CA PHE A 116 -7.37 6.48 15.02
C PHE A 116 -8.67 7.22 15.31
N GLN A 117 -9.62 7.02 14.43
CA GLN A 117 -10.98 7.49 14.53
C GLN A 117 -11.94 6.29 14.59
N PRO A 118 -13.20 6.42 15.01
CA PRO A 118 -14.12 5.28 15.13
C PRO A 118 -14.23 4.42 13.87
N GLN A 119 -14.12 5.03 12.69
CA GLN A 119 -14.11 4.28 11.42
C GLN A 119 -12.80 3.54 11.17
N THR A 120 -11.69 4.05 11.71
CA THR A 120 -10.38 3.37 11.65
C THR A 120 -10.42 2.12 12.52
N GLU A 121 -10.97 2.23 13.74
CA GLU A 121 -11.15 1.10 14.66
C GLU A 121 -12.06 0.03 14.04
N GLU A 122 -13.18 0.42 13.42
CA GLU A 122 -14.06 -0.51 12.71
C GLU A 122 -13.33 -1.22 11.55
N ALA A 123 -12.50 -0.49 10.79
CA ALA A 123 -11.71 -1.07 9.71
C ALA A 123 -10.69 -2.09 10.25
N VAL A 124 -10.00 -1.77 11.34
CA VAL A 124 -9.05 -2.67 12.02
C VAL A 124 -9.74 -3.95 12.52
N ASP A 125 -10.90 -3.81 13.15
CA ASP A 125 -11.73 -4.94 13.59
C ASP A 125 -12.13 -5.86 12.43
N ILE A 126 -12.42 -5.28 11.27
CA ILE A 126 -12.79 -6.05 10.08
C ILE A 126 -11.55 -6.78 9.54
N LEU A 127 -10.41 -6.09 9.40
CA LEU A 127 -9.15 -6.68 8.95
C LEU A 127 -8.74 -7.85 9.85
N GLN A 128 -8.86 -7.70 11.17
CA GLN A 128 -8.58 -8.77 12.14
C GLN A 128 -9.52 -9.98 11.94
N ARG A 129 -10.83 -9.73 11.84
CA ARG A 129 -11.84 -10.81 11.64
C ARG A 129 -11.72 -11.52 10.31
N THR A 130 -11.22 -10.83 9.27
CA THR A 130 -11.05 -11.41 7.94
C THR A 130 -9.68 -12.04 7.74
N GLU A 131 -8.76 -11.84 8.71
CA GLU A 131 -7.36 -12.23 8.59
C GLU A 131 -6.70 -11.63 7.33
N THR A 132 -7.19 -10.45 6.88
CA THR A 132 -6.67 -9.78 5.70
C THR A 132 -5.36 -9.07 6.07
N PRO A 133 -4.22 -9.40 5.43
CA PRO A 133 -2.98 -8.67 5.65
C PRO A 133 -3.13 -7.20 5.23
N PHE A 134 -2.50 -6.30 5.98
CA PHE A 134 -2.58 -4.88 5.67
C PHE A 134 -1.31 -4.12 6.05
N VAL A 135 -1.16 -2.95 5.45
CA VAL A 135 -0.17 -1.93 5.81
C VAL A 135 -0.89 -0.66 6.21
N VAL A 136 -0.26 0.15 7.04
CA VAL A 136 -0.78 1.47 7.39
C VAL A 136 -0.07 2.53 6.56
N ALA A 137 -0.85 3.33 5.83
CA ALA A 137 -0.39 4.56 5.22
C ALA A 137 -0.65 5.71 6.20
N ALA A 138 0.38 6.13 6.96
CA ALA A 138 0.32 7.27 7.87
C ALA A 138 0.42 8.56 7.05
N ASN A 139 -0.73 9.09 6.67
CA ASN A 139 -0.87 10.15 5.67
C ASN A 139 -0.79 11.55 6.24
N LYS A 140 -0.56 12.52 5.38
CA LYS A 140 -0.50 13.96 5.64
C LYS A 140 0.73 14.39 6.47
N ILE A 141 1.88 13.71 6.30
CA ILE A 141 3.13 14.12 6.95
C ILE A 141 3.55 15.54 6.55
N ASP A 142 3.16 15.98 5.33
CA ASP A 142 3.39 17.32 4.80
C ASP A 142 2.71 18.42 5.62
N THR A 143 1.68 18.10 6.39
CA THR A 143 0.93 19.06 7.22
C THR A 143 1.55 19.25 8.61
N VAL A 144 2.58 18.48 8.97
CA VAL A 144 3.29 18.66 10.24
C VAL A 144 3.99 20.02 10.26
N PRO A 145 3.82 20.83 11.32
CA PRO A 145 4.35 22.18 11.35
C PRO A 145 5.87 22.23 11.12
N GLY A 146 6.28 22.94 10.07
CA GLY A 146 7.69 23.10 9.69
C GLY A 146 8.20 22.05 8.73
N TRP A 147 7.35 21.14 8.27
CA TRP A 147 7.70 20.21 7.19
C TRP A 147 8.15 20.97 5.94
N ASN A 148 9.25 20.51 5.34
CA ASN A 148 9.75 21.01 4.06
C ASN A 148 9.54 19.92 3.01
N PRO A 149 8.59 20.09 2.08
CA PRO A 149 8.24 19.03 1.12
C PRO A 149 9.40 18.70 0.16
N GLU A 150 9.59 17.41 -0.07
CA GLU A 150 10.47 16.87 -1.10
C GLU A 150 9.65 15.88 -1.95
N PRO A 151 8.99 16.36 -3.03
CA PRO A 151 8.03 15.58 -3.78
C PRO A 151 8.56 14.21 -4.24
N ASP A 152 7.70 13.18 -4.08
CA ASP A 152 7.94 11.81 -4.52
C ASP A 152 9.18 11.13 -3.93
N ARG A 153 9.75 11.68 -2.85
CA ARG A 153 10.90 11.13 -2.15
C ARG A 153 10.50 9.97 -1.24
N PRO A 154 11.33 8.91 -1.11
CA PRO A 154 11.14 7.87 -0.11
C PRO A 154 10.99 8.45 1.31
N SER A 155 9.99 7.97 2.07
CA SER A 155 9.55 8.61 3.31
C SER A 155 10.63 8.69 4.39
N LYS A 156 11.44 7.64 4.53
CA LYS A 156 12.55 7.65 5.49
C LYS A 156 13.53 8.78 5.18
N LEU A 157 13.92 8.93 3.90
CA LEU A 157 14.84 9.99 3.46
C LEU A 157 14.22 11.37 3.59
N ALA A 158 12.92 11.49 3.30
CA ALA A 158 12.19 12.75 3.45
C ALA A 158 12.11 13.19 4.92
N ILE A 159 11.92 12.26 5.86
CA ILE A 159 11.96 12.55 7.30
C ILE A 159 13.38 12.93 7.75
N GLU A 160 14.40 12.16 7.35
CA GLU A 160 15.80 12.41 7.72
C GLU A 160 16.34 13.75 7.22
N SER A 161 15.75 14.32 6.15
CA SER A 161 16.12 15.65 5.62
C SER A 161 15.51 16.81 6.40
N GLN A 162 14.52 16.56 7.26
CA GLN A 162 13.88 17.59 8.06
C GLN A 162 14.76 18.06 9.22
N THR A 163 14.39 19.20 9.82
CA THR A 163 15.01 19.64 11.06
C THR A 163 14.74 18.65 12.21
N ASP A 164 15.65 18.57 13.20
CA ASP A 164 15.51 17.67 14.37
C ASP A 164 14.14 17.77 15.06
N ARG A 165 13.57 18.99 15.13
CA ARG A 165 12.27 19.22 15.70
C ARG A 165 11.16 18.54 14.89
N VAL A 166 11.17 18.74 13.57
CA VAL A 166 10.15 18.16 12.68
C VAL A 166 10.27 16.64 12.65
N GLN A 167 11.52 16.10 12.62
CA GLN A 167 11.74 14.66 12.73
C GLN A 167 11.15 14.10 14.03
N SER A 168 11.34 14.77 15.16
CA SER A 168 10.77 14.35 16.44
C SER A 168 9.25 14.42 16.43
N ASP A 169 8.66 15.51 15.94
CA ASP A 169 7.21 15.70 15.89
C ASP A 169 6.52 14.64 14.99
N VAL A 170 7.12 14.32 13.84
CA VAL A 170 6.61 13.26 12.95
C VAL A 170 6.76 11.88 13.62
N THR A 171 7.92 11.61 14.19
CA THR A 171 8.20 10.32 14.82
C THR A 171 7.26 10.05 16.00
N GLU A 172 6.95 11.06 16.83
CA GLU A 172 5.99 10.95 17.93
C GLU A 172 4.61 10.53 17.41
N ARG A 173 4.08 11.21 16.39
CA ARG A 173 2.79 10.87 15.76
C ARG A 173 2.74 9.47 15.18
N LEU A 174 3.83 9.03 14.54
CA LEU A 174 3.93 7.67 14.01
C LEU A 174 3.92 6.63 15.14
N TYR A 175 4.58 6.90 16.27
CA TYR A 175 4.53 6.01 17.43
C TYR A 175 3.17 6.01 18.14
N GLU A 176 2.40 7.11 18.08
CA GLU A 176 1.01 7.12 18.54
C GLU A 176 0.17 6.11 17.73
N ILE A 177 0.25 6.14 16.40
CA ILE A 177 -0.43 5.17 15.51
C ILE A 177 0.01 3.73 15.80
N ILE A 178 1.30 3.49 16.01
CA ILE A 178 1.84 2.17 16.40
C ILE A 178 1.27 1.72 17.75
N GLY A 179 1.13 2.63 18.70
CA GLY A 179 0.52 2.38 20.00
C GLY A 179 -0.95 2.01 19.91
N GLU A 180 -1.71 2.68 19.02
CA GLU A 180 -3.12 2.35 18.76
C GLU A 180 -3.28 0.97 18.11
N LEU A 181 -2.42 0.61 17.15
CA LEU A 181 -2.38 -0.73 16.58
C LEU A 181 -2.06 -1.79 17.65
N SER A 182 -1.10 -1.51 18.54
CA SER A 182 -0.77 -2.40 19.64
C SER A 182 -1.94 -2.59 20.62
N SER A 183 -2.73 -1.54 20.83
CA SER A 183 -3.95 -1.61 21.65
C SER A 183 -5.06 -2.44 21.01
N ALA A 184 -4.99 -2.62 19.69
CA ALA A 184 -5.87 -3.49 18.89
C ALA A 184 -5.25 -4.88 18.65
N ASP A 185 -4.27 -5.31 19.47
CA ASP A 185 -3.59 -6.60 19.41
C ASP A 185 -2.76 -6.85 18.13
N PHE A 186 -2.34 -5.79 17.42
CA PHE A 186 -1.42 -5.89 16.31
C PHE A 186 0.01 -5.50 16.72
N SER A 187 0.98 -6.32 16.34
CA SER A 187 2.39 -5.91 16.38
C SER A 187 2.67 -5.03 15.16
N ALA A 188 3.21 -3.83 15.37
CA ALA A 188 3.50 -2.88 14.31
C ALA A 188 4.81 -2.13 14.54
N ASP A 189 5.49 -1.74 13.48
CA ASP A 189 6.65 -0.82 13.51
C ASP A 189 6.73 -0.05 12.18
N MET A 190 7.63 0.92 12.11
CA MET A 190 7.99 1.59 10.85
C MET A 190 8.39 0.55 9.81
N TYR A 191 7.89 0.65 8.58
CA TYR A 191 8.09 -0.37 7.54
C TYR A 191 9.58 -0.74 7.34
N TRP A 192 10.51 0.20 7.48
CA TRP A 192 11.95 -0.04 7.34
C TRP A 192 12.60 -0.77 8.53
N ARG A 193 11.86 -1.04 9.60
CA ARG A 193 12.29 -1.83 10.76
C ARG A 193 11.65 -3.20 10.80
N VAL A 194 10.53 -3.38 10.09
CA VAL A 194 9.81 -4.65 10.03
C VAL A 194 10.65 -5.66 9.25
N GLN A 195 11.03 -6.75 9.89
CA GLN A 195 11.75 -7.87 9.27
C GLN A 195 10.82 -9.00 8.84
N ASP A 196 9.70 -9.14 9.51
CA ASP A 196 8.69 -10.17 9.29
C ASP A 196 7.30 -9.53 9.17
N PHE A 197 6.90 -9.26 7.94
CA PHE A 197 5.58 -8.68 7.63
C PHE A 197 4.43 -9.68 7.76
N ALA A 198 4.70 -10.99 7.95
CA ALA A 198 3.63 -11.95 8.21
C ALA A 198 3.04 -11.76 9.62
N ASN A 199 3.84 -11.28 10.55
CA ASN A 199 3.46 -11.11 11.95
C ASN A 199 3.46 -9.65 12.43
N ASN A 200 3.89 -8.70 11.58
CA ASN A 200 4.00 -7.29 11.96
C ASN A 200 3.42 -6.40 10.86
N VAL A 201 2.63 -5.43 11.27
CA VAL A 201 2.08 -4.40 10.39
C VAL A 201 3.15 -3.33 10.14
N GLY A 202 3.44 -3.06 8.87
CA GLY A 202 4.32 -1.96 8.47
C GLY A 202 3.57 -0.63 8.46
N VAL A 203 4.11 0.37 9.14
CA VAL A 203 3.63 1.75 9.07
C VAL A 203 4.49 2.53 8.10
N VAL A 204 3.89 3.02 7.03
CA VAL A 204 4.53 3.77 5.95
C VAL A 204 4.07 5.22 6.04
N PRO A 205 4.95 6.17 6.42
CA PRO A 205 4.64 7.60 6.37
C PRO A 205 4.47 8.05 4.92
N VAL A 206 3.39 8.77 4.62
CA VAL A 206 3.10 9.24 3.26
C VAL A 206 2.52 10.65 3.26
N SER A 207 2.67 11.34 2.13
CA SER A 207 1.86 12.49 1.78
C SER A 207 1.16 12.24 0.45
N ALA A 208 -0.17 12.17 0.49
CA ALA A 208 -0.98 12.08 -0.71
C ALA A 208 -0.96 13.37 -1.56
N GLU A 209 -0.55 14.51 -0.97
CA GLU A 209 -0.46 15.80 -1.65
C GLU A 209 0.87 15.92 -2.41
N THR A 210 1.98 15.71 -1.72
CA THR A 210 3.32 15.94 -2.26
C THR A 210 3.97 14.66 -2.81
N GLY A 211 3.52 13.48 -2.38
CA GLY A 211 3.95 12.18 -2.90
C GLY A 211 5.04 11.49 -2.10
N GLU A 212 5.59 12.12 -1.05
CA GLU A 212 6.57 11.45 -0.20
C GLU A 212 6.00 10.15 0.35
N GLY A 213 6.80 9.11 0.34
CA GLY A 213 6.46 7.78 0.84
C GLY A 213 5.53 6.95 -0.07
N VAL A 214 4.98 7.52 -1.14
CA VAL A 214 4.21 6.73 -2.13
C VAL A 214 5.08 5.67 -2.81
N PRO A 215 6.34 5.96 -3.21
CA PRO A 215 7.27 4.93 -3.67
C PRO A 215 7.44 3.77 -2.69
N ASP A 216 7.62 4.08 -1.40
CA ASP A 216 7.79 3.08 -0.33
C ASP A 216 6.52 2.23 -0.16
N LEU A 217 5.35 2.87 -0.15
CA LEU A 217 4.07 2.18 0.00
C LEU A 217 3.85 1.16 -1.12
N LEU A 218 4.10 1.53 -2.37
CA LEU A 218 3.99 0.64 -3.51
C LEU A 218 5.00 -0.51 -3.43
N THR A 219 6.24 -0.22 -3.03
CA THR A 219 7.28 -1.23 -2.82
C THR A 219 6.90 -2.27 -1.76
N VAL A 220 6.38 -1.79 -0.61
CA VAL A 220 5.93 -2.69 0.47
C VAL A 220 4.75 -3.56 0.02
N LEU A 221 3.77 -2.98 -0.69
CA LEU A 221 2.62 -3.73 -1.22
C LEU A 221 3.04 -4.79 -2.23
N MET A 222 3.94 -4.47 -3.16
CA MET A 222 4.49 -5.42 -4.12
C MET A 222 5.23 -6.56 -3.43
N GLY A 223 6.12 -6.22 -2.48
CA GLY A 223 6.89 -7.21 -1.71
C GLY A 223 6.01 -8.14 -0.88
N LEU A 224 4.97 -7.61 -0.23
CA LEU A 224 4.01 -8.42 0.51
C LEU A 224 3.22 -9.36 -0.41
N SER A 225 2.71 -8.84 -1.51
CA SER A 225 1.95 -9.63 -2.48
C SER A 225 2.80 -10.75 -3.08
N GLN A 226 4.04 -10.46 -3.48
CA GLN A 226 4.95 -11.44 -4.05
C GLN A 226 5.34 -12.53 -3.04
N ARG A 227 5.66 -12.15 -1.80
CA ARG A 227 6.25 -13.08 -0.82
C ARG A 227 5.23 -13.97 -0.13
N TYR A 228 4.07 -13.40 0.22
CA TYR A 228 3.11 -14.08 1.10
C TYR A 228 1.85 -14.56 0.39
N MET A 229 1.57 -14.08 -0.82
CA MET A 229 0.32 -14.34 -1.52
C MET A 229 0.50 -15.02 -2.87
N ARG A 230 1.75 -15.34 -3.27
CA ARG A 230 2.07 -15.90 -4.59
C ARG A 230 1.27 -17.17 -4.89
N ASP A 231 1.15 -18.07 -3.92
CA ASP A 231 0.45 -19.36 -4.12
C ASP A 231 -1.06 -19.17 -4.31
N GLU A 232 -1.64 -18.12 -3.69
CA GLU A 232 -3.07 -17.79 -3.82
C GLU A 232 -3.38 -17.05 -5.14
N MET A 233 -2.35 -16.52 -5.81
CA MET A 233 -2.47 -15.76 -7.05
C MET A 233 -2.22 -16.59 -8.30
N ALA A 234 -1.78 -17.84 -8.14
CA ALA A 234 -1.60 -18.76 -9.28
C ALA A 234 -2.95 -19.01 -9.96
N ILE A 235 -3.00 -18.78 -11.27
CA ILE A 235 -4.18 -19.10 -12.08
C ILE A 235 -4.04 -20.57 -12.51
N ASP A 236 -4.99 -21.41 -12.08
CA ASP A 236 -5.16 -22.74 -12.62
C ASP A 236 -5.62 -22.62 -14.10
N VAL A 237 -4.76 -23.00 -15.04
CA VAL A 237 -5.03 -23.00 -16.48
C VAL A 237 -5.61 -24.34 -16.90
#